data_913912b45ccefd65078afd09bd47b528
#
_entry.id   913912b45ccefd65078afd09bd47b528
#
_cell.length_a   1.000
_cell.length_b   1.000
_cell.length_c   1.000
_cell.angle_alpha   90.00
_cell.angle_beta   90.00
_cell.angle_gamma   90.00
#
_symmetry.space_group_name_H-M   'P 1'
#
loop_
_entity.id
_entity.type
_entity.pdbx_description
1 polymer ?
#
loop_
_entity_poly.entity_id
_entity_poly.type
_entity_poly.pdbx_seq_one_letter_code
_entity_poly.pdbx_strand_id
1 'polypeptide(L)'
;GGTDDAEVTRAVHRAIDLGVTLYDTAPNYGFGGSEIVLGKALGARRKDIFLVSKTCITWDPVTHTSKFDGRYSAVKRLNEESLKRLGTDHLDLLLIHWPDPETPIAETMRALEELRQEGKALNVGVSNYTSYELREARKGAPITANQVGYNLFDRRWERHMFPTAQELGIGIMAYGPMAHGMLTGTMT
;
A
#
# COMPACT_ATOMS: atom_id res chain seq x y z
N GLY A 1 23.28 0.93 -6.52
CA GLY A 1 23.85 0.09 -5.50
C GLY A 1 22.83 -0.98 -5.14
N GLY A 2 23.16 -2.26 -5.38
CA GLY A 2 22.32 -3.36 -4.96
C GLY A 2 22.30 -3.44 -3.43
N THR A 3 21.13 -3.57 -2.85
CA THR A 3 21.00 -3.92 -1.43
C THR A 3 21.50 -5.36 -1.25
N ASP A 4 22.35 -5.59 -0.26
CA ASP A 4 22.74 -6.94 0.14
C ASP A 4 21.49 -7.62 0.74
N ASP A 5 20.94 -8.64 0.05
CA ASP A 5 19.75 -9.38 0.49
C ASP A 5 19.95 -9.94 1.92
N ALA A 6 21.16 -10.28 2.31
CA ALA A 6 21.49 -10.78 3.65
C ALA A 6 21.40 -9.66 4.69
N GLU A 7 21.80 -8.44 4.36
CA GLU A 7 21.67 -7.30 5.26
C GLU A 7 20.21 -6.92 5.47
N VAL A 8 19.43 -6.86 4.39
CA VAL A 8 17.99 -6.61 4.47
C VAL A 8 17.29 -7.68 5.32
N THR A 9 17.63 -8.94 5.11
CA THR A 9 17.05 -10.05 5.91
C THR A 9 17.36 -9.88 7.40
N ARG A 10 18.60 -9.57 7.77
CA ARG A 10 18.97 -9.30 9.17
C ARG A 10 18.20 -8.12 9.75
N ALA A 11 18.04 -7.03 8.97
CA ALA A 11 17.30 -5.85 9.41
C ALA A 11 15.81 -6.15 9.62
N VAL A 12 15.17 -6.86 8.69
CA VAL A 12 13.77 -7.29 8.79
C VAL A 12 13.56 -8.17 10.01
N HIS A 13 14.40 -9.20 10.20
CA HIS A 13 14.29 -10.10 11.35
C HIS A 13 14.50 -9.34 12.67
N ARG A 14 15.51 -8.46 12.74
CA ARG A 14 15.73 -7.64 13.92
C ARG A 14 14.57 -6.72 14.24
N ALA A 15 13.93 -6.13 13.23
CA ALA A 15 12.75 -5.30 13.41
C ALA A 15 11.57 -6.11 13.99
N ILE A 16 11.32 -7.32 13.46
CA ILE A 16 10.29 -8.22 14.00
C ILE A 16 10.58 -8.56 15.45
N ASP A 17 11.82 -8.91 15.79
CA ASP A 17 12.24 -9.26 17.17
C ASP A 17 12.09 -8.08 18.14
N LEU A 18 12.11 -6.85 17.64
CA LEU A 18 11.85 -5.63 18.40
C LEU A 18 10.35 -5.25 18.45
N GLY A 19 9.46 -6.07 17.90
CA GLY A 19 8.01 -5.85 17.95
C GLY A 19 7.46 -5.00 16.80
N VAL A 20 8.22 -4.77 15.73
CA VAL A 20 7.68 -4.13 14.51
C VAL A 20 6.85 -5.18 13.76
N THR A 21 5.55 -4.98 13.70
CA THR A 21 4.61 -5.94 13.13
C THR A 21 4.00 -5.53 11.81
N LEU A 22 4.06 -4.25 11.40
CA LEU A 22 3.49 -3.79 10.14
C LEU A 22 4.59 -3.50 9.13
N TYR A 23 4.49 -4.14 7.96
CA TYR A 23 5.42 -3.99 6.84
C TYR A 23 4.66 -3.52 5.60
N ASP A 24 5.04 -2.35 5.08
CA ASP A 24 4.40 -1.70 3.94
C ASP A 24 5.35 -1.65 2.74
N THR A 25 4.88 -2.14 1.61
CA THR A 25 5.61 -2.13 0.34
C THR A 25 4.68 -1.76 -0.82
N ALA A 26 5.18 -1.78 -2.05
CA ALA A 26 4.39 -1.59 -3.25
C ALA A 26 5.09 -2.18 -4.48
N PRO A 27 4.35 -2.60 -5.51
CA PRO A 27 4.90 -3.19 -6.73
C PRO A 27 5.82 -2.25 -7.51
N ASN A 28 5.56 -0.94 -7.48
CA ASN A 28 6.40 0.04 -8.16
C ASN A 28 7.67 0.43 -7.39
N TYR A 29 7.84 0.01 -6.12
CA TYR A 29 9.07 0.25 -5.37
C TYR A 29 10.21 -0.62 -5.90
N GLY A 30 11.17 0.03 -6.56
CA GLY A 30 12.23 -0.66 -7.26
C GLY A 30 11.73 -1.62 -8.34
N PHE A 31 10.58 -1.30 -8.97
CA PHE A 31 10.00 -2.08 -10.08
C PHE A 31 9.82 -3.56 -9.74
N GLY A 32 9.21 -3.83 -8.60
CA GLY A 32 8.99 -5.17 -8.04
C GLY A 32 10.10 -5.66 -7.11
N GLY A 33 11.26 -5.01 -7.13
CA GLY A 33 12.43 -5.42 -6.33
C GLY A 33 12.16 -5.40 -4.83
N SER A 34 11.44 -4.38 -4.34
CA SER A 34 11.08 -4.27 -2.91
C SER A 34 10.25 -5.46 -2.43
N GLU A 35 9.24 -5.88 -3.20
CA GLU A 35 8.41 -7.04 -2.86
C GLU A 35 9.21 -8.34 -2.88
N ILE A 36 10.09 -8.53 -3.87
CA ILE A 36 10.94 -9.73 -3.98
C ILE A 36 11.87 -9.85 -2.77
N VAL A 37 12.57 -8.77 -2.43
CA VAL A 37 13.53 -8.76 -1.31
C VAL A 37 12.81 -8.94 0.02
N LEU A 38 11.68 -8.26 0.22
CA LEU A 38 10.86 -8.41 1.43
C LEU A 38 10.32 -9.84 1.57
N GLY A 39 9.77 -10.41 0.49
CA GLY A 39 9.24 -11.78 0.50
C GLY A 39 10.30 -12.81 0.87
N LYS A 40 11.50 -12.72 0.30
CA LYS A 40 12.65 -13.55 0.67
C LYS A 40 13.05 -13.37 2.13
N ALA A 41 13.14 -12.11 2.59
CA ALA A 41 13.54 -11.80 3.96
C ALA A 41 12.54 -12.32 4.99
N LEU A 42 11.25 -12.24 4.71
CA LEU A 42 10.20 -12.73 5.60
C LEU A 42 10.23 -14.26 5.73
N GLY A 43 10.23 -15.00 4.64
CA GLY A 43 10.20 -16.46 4.66
C GLY A 43 9.17 -17.00 5.65
N ALA A 44 9.60 -17.85 6.59
CA ALA A 44 8.74 -18.43 7.64
C ALA A 44 8.19 -17.38 8.64
N ARG A 45 8.79 -16.17 8.70
CA ARG A 45 8.35 -15.07 9.57
C ARG A 45 7.14 -14.31 9.00
N ARG A 46 6.67 -14.61 7.78
CA ARG A 46 5.48 -13.99 7.17
C ARG A 46 4.27 -14.00 8.11
N LYS A 47 4.07 -15.04 8.87
CA LYS A 47 2.97 -15.22 9.84
C LYS A 47 3.05 -14.31 11.06
N ASP A 48 4.22 -13.72 11.33
CA ASP A 48 4.48 -12.90 12.52
C ASP A 48 4.18 -11.42 12.28
N ILE A 49 3.78 -11.05 11.04
CA ILE A 49 3.65 -9.66 10.63
C ILE A 49 2.32 -9.38 9.92
N PHE A 50 1.96 -8.10 9.86
CA PHE A 50 0.88 -7.55 9.06
C PHE A 50 1.47 -6.96 7.78
N LEU A 51 1.22 -7.60 6.65
CA LEU A 51 1.82 -7.25 5.36
C LEU A 51 0.87 -6.39 4.53
N VAL A 52 1.34 -5.21 4.16
CA VAL A 52 0.65 -4.27 3.29
C VAL A 52 1.35 -4.19 1.94
N SER A 53 0.61 -4.30 0.86
CA SER A 53 1.07 -3.92 -0.47
C SER A 53 0.00 -3.14 -1.21
N LYS A 54 0.30 -2.71 -2.42
CA LYS A 54 -0.53 -1.77 -3.16
C LYS A 54 -0.78 -2.28 -4.58
N THR A 55 -1.74 -1.68 -5.28
CA THR A 55 -2.07 -1.98 -6.68
C THR A 55 -2.41 -0.70 -7.42
N CYS A 56 -2.86 -0.79 -8.66
CA CYS A 56 -3.28 0.35 -9.50
C CYS A 56 -2.12 1.18 -10.09
N ILE A 57 -0.86 0.75 -9.94
CA ILE A 57 0.27 1.34 -10.65
C ILE A 57 0.95 0.27 -11.49
N THR A 58 1.05 0.52 -12.77
CA THR A 58 1.84 -0.27 -13.73
C THR A 58 3.07 0.53 -14.15
N TRP A 59 4.06 -0.14 -14.73
CA TRP A 59 5.22 0.53 -15.33
C TRP A 59 5.67 -0.19 -16.59
N ASP A 60 6.26 0.56 -17.48
CA ASP A 60 6.95 0.02 -18.65
C ASP A 60 8.29 -0.57 -18.22
N PRO A 61 8.59 -1.84 -18.53
CA PRO A 61 9.81 -2.51 -18.06
C PRO A 61 11.10 -1.97 -18.71
N VAL A 62 11.00 -1.23 -19.82
CA VAL A 62 12.15 -0.67 -20.53
C VAL A 62 12.41 0.77 -20.12
N THR A 63 11.35 1.61 -20.16
CA THR A 63 11.46 3.05 -19.87
C THR A 63 11.30 3.38 -18.39
N HIS A 64 10.79 2.43 -17.59
CA HIS A 64 10.40 2.62 -16.19
C HIS A 64 9.36 3.72 -15.96
N THR A 65 8.64 4.11 -17.01
CA THR A 65 7.55 5.08 -16.90
C THR A 65 6.35 4.42 -16.24
N SER A 66 5.92 4.99 -15.11
CA SER A 66 4.75 4.51 -14.38
C SER A 66 3.47 5.18 -14.86
N LYS A 67 2.35 4.46 -14.80
CA LYS A 67 1.00 4.98 -15.03
C LYS A 67 -0.01 4.33 -14.09
N PHE A 68 -1.12 5.03 -13.86
CA PHE A 68 -2.24 4.49 -13.13
C PHE A 68 -3.03 3.52 -14.01
N ASP A 69 -3.55 2.46 -13.43
CA ASP A 69 -4.43 1.51 -14.08
C ASP A 69 -5.35 0.87 -13.03
N GLY A 70 -6.50 1.51 -12.80
CA GLY A 70 -7.51 1.09 -11.84
C GLY A 70 -8.55 0.12 -12.40
N ARG A 71 -8.43 -0.27 -13.69
CA ARG A 71 -9.36 -1.20 -14.32
C ARG A 71 -9.42 -2.52 -13.57
N TYR A 72 -10.59 -3.09 -13.53
CA TYR A 72 -10.85 -4.35 -12.83
C TYR A 72 -9.80 -5.44 -13.13
N SER A 73 -9.54 -5.69 -14.42
CA SER A 73 -8.57 -6.73 -14.82
C SER A 73 -7.13 -6.41 -14.41
N ALA A 74 -6.75 -5.13 -14.42
CA ALA A 74 -5.42 -4.69 -14.01
C ALA A 74 -5.22 -4.86 -12.50
N VAL A 75 -6.18 -4.43 -11.68
CA VAL A 75 -6.13 -4.60 -10.22
C VAL A 75 -5.98 -6.07 -9.83
N LYS A 76 -6.77 -6.96 -10.44
CA LYS A 76 -6.68 -8.41 -10.20
C LYS A 76 -5.30 -8.97 -10.57
N ARG A 77 -4.83 -8.67 -11.79
CA ARG A 77 -3.54 -9.14 -12.30
C ARG A 77 -2.38 -8.64 -11.45
N LEU A 78 -2.35 -7.34 -11.13
CA LEU A 78 -1.27 -6.73 -10.34
C LEU A 78 -1.18 -7.33 -8.93
N ASN A 79 -2.33 -7.63 -8.31
CA ASN A 79 -2.33 -8.32 -7.02
C ASN A 79 -1.73 -9.73 -7.11
N GLU A 80 -2.10 -10.52 -8.12
CA GLU A 80 -1.52 -11.85 -8.35
C GLU A 80 0.01 -11.79 -8.54
N GLU A 81 0.48 -10.80 -9.29
CA GLU A 81 1.92 -10.57 -9.49
C GLU A 81 2.63 -10.20 -8.18
N SER A 82 1.99 -9.36 -7.33
CA SER A 82 2.52 -9.02 -6.01
C SER A 82 2.60 -10.21 -5.07
N LEU A 83 1.55 -11.04 -5.01
CA LEU A 83 1.54 -12.27 -4.20
C LEU A 83 2.68 -13.22 -4.62
N LYS A 84 2.92 -13.36 -5.93
CA LYS A 84 4.04 -14.18 -6.45
C LYS A 84 5.41 -13.61 -6.04
N ARG A 85 5.62 -12.28 -6.16
CA ARG A 85 6.88 -11.64 -5.75
C ARG A 85 7.13 -11.74 -4.26
N LEU A 86 6.09 -11.59 -3.45
CA LEU A 86 6.14 -11.69 -1.99
C LEU A 86 6.22 -13.14 -1.47
N GLY A 87 5.91 -14.13 -2.32
CA GLY A 87 5.90 -15.54 -1.92
C GLY A 87 4.84 -15.89 -0.88
N THR A 88 3.67 -15.26 -0.96
CA THR A 88 2.54 -15.42 -0.04
C THR A 88 1.23 -15.65 -0.79
N ASP A 89 0.25 -16.25 -0.16
CA ASP A 89 -1.09 -16.49 -0.73
C ASP A 89 -2.07 -15.33 -0.47
N HIS A 90 -1.75 -14.44 0.48
CA HIS A 90 -2.58 -13.29 0.81
C HIS A 90 -1.77 -12.09 1.31
N LEU A 91 -2.41 -10.91 1.22
CA LEU A 91 -2.00 -9.70 1.92
C LEU A 91 -2.94 -9.46 3.11
N ASP A 92 -2.40 -8.92 4.20
CA ASP A 92 -3.25 -8.50 5.34
C ASP A 92 -4.03 -7.24 4.99
N LEU A 93 -3.44 -6.35 4.16
CA LEU A 93 -4.10 -5.17 3.62
C LEU A 93 -3.61 -4.89 2.20
N LEU A 94 -4.54 -4.80 1.26
CA LEU A 94 -4.29 -4.33 -0.12
C LEU A 94 -4.82 -2.92 -0.29
N LEU A 95 -3.96 -2.00 -0.73
CA LEU A 95 -4.32 -0.61 -0.99
C LEU A 95 -4.38 -0.30 -2.50
N ILE A 96 -5.35 0.51 -2.92
CA ILE A 96 -5.19 1.27 -4.16
C ILE A 96 -4.15 2.35 -3.91
N HIS A 97 -3.03 2.34 -4.64
CA HIS A 97 -1.88 3.22 -4.38
C HIS A 97 -2.20 4.69 -4.67
N TRP A 98 -2.89 4.94 -5.78
CA TRP A 98 -3.42 6.24 -6.19
C TRP A 98 -4.74 6.03 -6.92
N PRO A 99 -5.69 6.97 -6.81
CA PRO A 99 -6.87 6.94 -7.65
C PRO A 99 -6.48 7.04 -9.12
N ASP A 100 -7.12 6.25 -9.98
CA ASP A 100 -6.98 6.36 -11.43
C ASP A 100 -8.09 7.29 -11.96
N PRO A 101 -7.74 8.46 -12.51
CA PRO A 101 -8.76 9.40 -12.97
C PRO A 101 -9.51 8.95 -14.23
N GLU A 102 -8.99 7.93 -14.93
CA GLU A 102 -9.59 7.39 -16.16
C GLU A 102 -10.53 6.20 -15.89
N THR A 103 -10.44 5.59 -14.68
CA THR A 103 -11.27 4.43 -14.33
C THR A 103 -12.32 4.81 -13.28
N PRO A 104 -13.61 4.49 -13.49
CA PRO A 104 -14.63 4.70 -12.47
C PRO A 104 -14.28 4.00 -11.14
N ILE A 105 -14.38 4.72 -10.02
CA ILE A 105 -14.07 4.18 -8.67
C ILE A 105 -14.82 2.87 -8.42
N ALA A 106 -16.09 2.78 -8.82
CA ALA A 106 -16.90 1.58 -8.64
C ALA A 106 -16.31 0.33 -9.32
N GLU A 107 -15.64 0.47 -10.47
CA GLU A 107 -14.96 -0.64 -11.15
C GLU A 107 -13.78 -1.14 -10.35
N THR A 108 -12.92 -0.23 -9.89
CA THR A 108 -11.75 -0.52 -9.07
C THR A 108 -12.17 -1.17 -7.74
N MET A 109 -13.21 -0.65 -7.09
CA MET A 109 -13.72 -1.19 -5.83
C MET A 109 -14.31 -2.59 -5.98
N ARG A 110 -14.98 -2.88 -7.10
CA ARG A 110 -15.46 -4.23 -7.38
C ARG A 110 -14.31 -5.24 -7.43
N ALA A 111 -13.18 -4.88 -8.05
CA ALA A 111 -12.00 -5.74 -8.09
C ALA A 111 -11.41 -5.98 -6.69
N LEU A 112 -11.33 -4.93 -5.86
CA LEU A 112 -10.85 -5.05 -4.48
C LEU A 112 -11.74 -5.95 -3.63
N GLU A 113 -13.07 -5.78 -3.72
CA GLU A 113 -14.01 -6.58 -2.93
C GLU A 113 -13.95 -8.06 -3.33
N GLU A 114 -13.81 -8.35 -4.62
CA GLU A 114 -13.66 -9.73 -5.09
C GLU A 114 -12.34 -10.35 -4.61
N LEU A 115 -11.21 -9.61 -4.63
CA LEU A 115 -9.94 -10.09 -4.06
C LEU A 115 -10.04 -10.37 -2.57
N ARG A 116 -10.84 -9.57 -1.85
CA ARG A 116 -11.13 -9.79 -0.43
C ARG A 116 -11.96 -11.06 -0.21
N GLN A 117 -12.99 -11.26 -1.03
CA GLN A 117 -13.85 -12.46 -0.96
C GLN A 117 -13.10 -13.74 -1.34
N GLU A 118 -12.13 -13.65 -2.26
CA GLU A 118 -11.22 -14.74 -2.62
C GLU A 118 -10.17 -15.03 -1.53
N GLY A 119 -10.08 -14.22 -0.48
CA GLY A 119 -9.09 -14.35 0.57
C GLY A 119 -7.66 -13.92 0.18
N LYS A 120 -7.49 -13.30 -0.99
CA LYS A 120 -6.18 -12.80 -1.47
C LYS A 120 -5.76 -11.48 -0.83
N ALA A 121 -6.71 -10.76 -0.23
CA ALA A 121 -6.51 -9.62 0.63
C ALA A 121 -7.48 -9.75 1.81
N LEU A 122 -6.99 -9.83 3.04
CA LEU A 122 -7.85 -9.97 4.21
C LEU A 122 -8.60 -8.67 4.51
N ASN A 123 -7.96 -7.55 4.24
CA ASN A 123 -8.54 -6.21 4.31
C ASN A 123 -8.20 -5.43 3.04
N VAL A 124 -9.04 -4.45 2.72
CA VAL A 124 -8.85 -3.57 1.57
C VAL A 124 -8.92 -2.11 1.98
N GLY A 125 -8.17 -1.27 1.30
CA GLY A 125 -8.11 0.15 1.57
C GLY A 125 -7.65 0.93 0.34
N VAL A 126 -7.40 2.21 0.56
CA VAL A 126 -6.98 3.13 -0.49
C VAL A 126 -5.82 4.00 -0.01
N SER A 127 -5.19 4.72 -0.92
CA SER A 127 -4.17 5.70 -0.61
C SER A 127 -4.41 6.97 -1.43
N ASN A 128 -4.21 8.13 -0.80
CA ASN A 128 -4.36 9.46 -1.41
C ASN A 128 -5.79 9.81 -1.90
N TYR A 129 -6.81 9.18 -1.35
CA TYR A 129 -8.20 9.44 -1.68
C TYR A 129 -8.72 10.68 -0.90
N THR A 130 -9.43 11.53 -1.62
CA THR A 130 -10.14 12.69 -1.07
C THR A 130 -11.41 12.26 -0.32
N SER A 131 -12.08 13.21 0.36
CA SER A 131 -13.37 12.97 1.03
C SER A 131 -14.44 12.43 0.09
N TYR A 132 -14.50 12.97 -1.13
CA TYR A 132 -15.45 12.49 -2.14
C TYR A 132 -15.14 11.05 -2.58
N GLU A 133 -13.89 10.80 -2.94
CA GLU A 133 -13.44 9.47 -3.39
C GLU A 133 -13.60 8.40 -2.30
N LEU A 134 -13.38 8.75 -1.01
CA LEU A 134 -13.63 7.82 0.10
C LEU A 134 -15.11 7.42 0.20
N ARG A 135 -16.03 8.39 0.04
CA ARG A 135 -17.46 8.12 0.07
C ARG A 135 -17.88 7.23 -1.09
N GLU A 136 -17.35 7.47 -2.28
CA GLU A 136 -17.62 6.63 -3.46
C GLU A 136 -17.01 5.22 -3.29
N ALA A 137 -15.76 5.12 -2.85
CA ALA A 137 -15.09 3.84 -2.62
C ALA A 137 -15.83 2.98 -1.59
N ARG A 138 -16.33 3.59 -0.50
CA ARG A 138 -17.05 2.89 0.59
C ARG A 138 -18.35 2.25 0.14
N LYS A 139 -18.94 2.71 -0.98
CA LYS A 139 -20.15 2.10 -1.57
C LYS A 139 -19.86 0.74 -2.21
N GLY A 140 -18.65 0.53 -2.73
CA GLY A 140 -18.26 -0.65 -3.50
C GLY A 140 -17.43 -1.68 -2.75
N ALA A 141 -16.73 -1.28 -1.66
CA ALA A 141 -15.89 -2.17 -0.87
C ALA A 141 -15.81 -1.72 0.61
N PRO A 142 -15.55 -2.63 1.56
CA PRO A 142 -15.41 -2.31 2.98
C PRO A 142 -14.02 -1.69 3.27
N ILE A 143 -13.79 -0.48 2.78
CA ILE A 143 -12.51 0.23 2.95
C ILE A 143 -12.20 0.40 4.43
N THR A 144 -11.03 -0.10 4.85
CA THR A 144 -10.58 -0.08 6.26
C THR A 144 -9.55 1.00 6.54
N ALA A 145 -8.78 1.44 5.53
CA ALA A 145 -7.73 2.44 5.69
C ALA A 145 -7.62 3.37 4.48
N ASN A 146 -7.21 4.62 4.73
CA ASN A 146 -6.70 5.54 3.71
C ASN A 146 -5.27 5.96 4.09
N GLN A 147 -4.29 5.61 3.25
CA GLN A 147 -2.90 5.97 3.46
C GLN A 147 -2.59 7.30 2.78
N VAL A 148 -2.09 8.29 3.53
CA VAL A 148 -1.87 9.65 3.03
C VAL A 148 -0.57 10.25 3.54
N GLY A 149 0.01 11.20 2.78
CA GLY A 149 1.11 12.03 3.26
C GLY A 149 0.63 12.92 4.39
N TYR A 150 1.24 12.80 5.58
CA TYR A 150 0.86 13.60 6.73
C TYR A 150 2.05 13.81 7.68
N ASN A 151 2.34 15.08 7.98
CA ASN A 151 3.38 15.48 8.92
C ASN A 151 3.13 16.93 9.38
N LEU A 152 4.01 17.49 10.21
CA LEU A 152 3.86 18.84 10.74
C LEU A 152 3.78 19.95 9.68
N PHE A 153 4.34 19.73 8.49
CA PHE A 153 4.33 20.70 7.38
C PHE A 153 3.21 20.42 6.37
N ASP A 154 2.73 19.19 6.27
CA ASP A 154 1.66 18.79 5.35
C ASP A 154 0.45 18.30 6.14
N ARG A 155 -0.48 19.22 6.38
CA ARG A 155 -1.71 19.03 7.17
C ARG A 155 -2.98 19.18 6.34
N ARG A 156 -2.87 19.15 5.00
CA ARG A 156 -3.97 19.41 4.06
C ARG A 156 -5.21 18.53 4.27
N TRP A 157 -5.03 17.34 4.83
CA TRP A 157 -6.09 16.35 5.01
C TRP A 157 -6.99 16.59 6.23
N GLU A 158 -6.53 17.36 7.22
CA GLU A 158 -7.23 17.56 8.50
C GLU A 158 -8.62 18.18 8.33
N ARG A 159 -8.77 19.12 7.39
CA ARG A 159 -9.97 19.94 7.29
C ARG A 159 -11.19 19.17 6.76
N HIS A 160 -10.99 18.22 5.84
CA HIS A 160 -12.09 17.57 5.13
C HIS A 160 -11.97 16.04 5.16
N MET A 161 -10.81 15.49 4.81
CA MET A 161 -10.67 14.05 4.64
C MET A 161 -10.67 13.31 6.00
N PHE A 162 -9.97 13.80 7.01
CA PHE A 162 -9.97 13.15 8.33
C PHE A 162 -11.37 13.09 8.98
N PRO A 163 -12.18 14.16 9.00
CA PRO A 163 -13.56 14.05 9.47
C PRO A 163 -14.40 13.05 8.69
N THR A 164 -14.22 12.99 7.35
CA THR A 164 -14.90 11.99 6.52
C THR A 164 -14.45 10.57 6.83
N ALA A 165 -13.16 10.34 7.01
CA ALA A 165 -12.64 9.03 7.38
C ALA A 165 -13.18 8.58 8.74
N GLN A 166 -13.23 9.48 9.73
CA GLN A 166 -13.80 9.21 11.04
C GLN A 166 -15.29 8.86 10.97
N GLU A 167 -16.08 9.63 10.19
CA GLU A 167 -17.51 9.34 9.96
C GLU A 167 -17.73 7.96 9.35
N LEU A 168 -16.87 7.56 8.41
CA LEU A 168 -16.98 6.30 7.70
C LEU A 168 -16.33 5.10 8.44
N GLY A 169 -15.68 5.33 9.59
CA GLY A 169 -14.95 4.31 10.33
C GLY A 169 -13.68 3.82 9.60
N ILE A 170 -13.03 4.69 8.82
CA ILE A 170 -11.83 4.40 8.04
C ILE A 170 -10.60 4.88 8.82
N GLY A 171 -9.62 3.99 9.05
CA GLY A 171 -8.35 4.32 9.68
C GLY A 171 -7.44 5.17 8.78
N ILE A 172 -6.56 5.96 9.39
CA ILE A 172 -5.55 6.74 8.68
C ILE A 172 -4.17 6.11 8.87
N MET A 173 -3.47 5.87 7.76
CA MET A 173 -2.06 5.48 7.74
C MET A 173 -1.24 6.66 7.21
N ALA A 174 -0.32 7.20 8.01
CA ALA A 174 0.49 8.34 7.61
C ALA A 174 1.80 7.88 6.95
N TYR A 175 2.08 8.32 5.71
CA TYR A 175 3.41 8.21 5.13
C TYR A 175 4.15 9.55 5.16
N GLY A 176 5.50 9.50 5.13
CA GLY A 176 6.34 10.69 5.20
C GLY A 176 6.25 11.48 6.52
N PRO A 177 6.11 10.84 7.70
CA PRO A 177 5.92 11.55 8.98
C PRO A 177 7.11 12.45 9.35
N MET A 178 8.31 12.15 8.86
CA MET A 178 9.53 12.93 9.08
C MET A 178 9.78 13.99 7.99
N ALA A 179 8.79 14.27 7.12
CA ALA A 179 8.87 15.26 6.04
C ALA A 179 10.17 15.12 5.21
N HIS A 180 10.45 13.90 4.71
CA HIS A 180 11.66 13.58 3.94
C HIS A 180 12.98 13.93 4.65
N GLY A 181 13.01 13.85 5.97
CA GLY A 181 14.19 14.14 6.79
C GLY A 181 14.22 15.56 7.39
N MET A 182 13.35 16.47 6.96
CA MET A 182 13.32 17.86 7.48
C MET A 182 13.00 17.92 8.98
N LEU A 183 12.31 16.95 9.53
CA LEU A 183 11.96 16.87 10.95
C LEU A 183 12.95 16.06 11.80
N THR A 184 14.06 15.60 11.23
CA THR A 184 15.07 14.82 11.98
C THR A 184 16.00 15.70 12.82
N GLY A 185 16.06 17.01 12.59
CA GLY A 185 17.00 17.91 13.22
C GLY A 185 18.44 17.85 12.63
N THR A 186 18.64 17.09 11.55
CA THR A 186 19.95 16.95 10.90
C THR A 186 20.13 17.83 9.67
N MET A 187 19.06 18.49 9.19
CA MET A 187 19.12 19.49 8.13
C MET A 187 19.46 20.85 8.71
N THR A 188 20.63 21.39 8.32
CA THR A 188 21.10 22.74 8.63
C THR A 188 21.03 23.62 7.40
#